data_b6ea9fd16aa090dc72ad1e425ce39c1e
#
_entry.id   b6ea9fd16aa090dc72ad1e425ce39c1e
#
_cell.length_a   1.000
_cell.length_b   1.000
_cell.length_c   1.000
_cell.angle_alpha   90.00
_cell.angle_beta   90.00
_cell.angle_gamma   90.00
#
_symmetry.space_group_name_H-M   'P 1'
#
loop_
_entity.id
_entity.type
_entity.pdbx_description
1 polymer ?
#
loop_
_entity_poly.entity_id
_entity_poly.type
_entity_poly.pdbx_seq_one_letter_code
_entity_poly.pdbx_strand_id
1 'polypeptide(L)'
;ETAALPNIHAMKVELETDSVKFNLFRSSLPFSAFKLNDDGLIPVIVQDFRTAEILMLAYMNEKAYEQTLREGMMTYWSRSRQELWRKGDTSGHYQYVKSLDIDCDRDTILAKVEQIGAACHTGHRSCFYTNLASKAYDGRNPMTVFDDVMATILERKENPKEGSYTNYLFDQGIDKILKKVGEEAAEIIIAAKNPDSDEVKYEICDFLYHMMVLMAEREVSWKDITKELAERH
;
A
#
# COMPACT_ATOMS: atom_id res chain seq x y z
N GLU A 1 6.25 -6.40 -46.36
CA GLU A 1 6.27 -7.69 -45.65
C GLU A 1 6.15 -7.43 -44.15
N THR A 2 4.95 -7.55 -43.64
CA THR A 2 4.63 -7.44 -42.20
C THR A 2 4.89 -8.78 -41.54
N ALA A 3 5.93 -8.86 -40.71
CA ALA A 3 6.18 -10.04 -39.89
C ALA A 3 5.06 -10.18 -38.84
N ALA A 4 4.35 -11.31 -38.88
CA ALA A 4 3.32 -11.66 -37.91
C ALA A 4 3.95 -11.89 -36.52
N LEU A 5 3.39 -11.27 -35.48
CA LEU A 5 3.76 -11.52 -34.10
C LEU A 5 3.49 -12.98 -33.71
N PRO A 6 4.38 -13.66 -32.97
CA PRO A 6 4.19 -15.04 -32.57
C PRO A 6 3.01 -15.17 -31.61
N ASN A 7 2.24 -16.22 -31.78
CA ASN A 7 1.02 -16.52 -31.02
C ASN A 7 1.34 -16.79 -29.54
N ILE A 8 0.87 -15.91 -28.65
CA ILE A 8 1.06 -15.97 -27.18
C ILE A 8 0.60 -17.30 -26.57
N HIS A 9 -0.32 -18.01 -27.23
CA HIS A 9 -0.78 -19.34 -26.80
C HIS A 9 0.25 -20.44 -27.03
N ALA A 10 1.10 -20.31 -28.06
CA ALA A 10 2.17 -21.28 -28.32
C ALA A 10 3.33 -21.15 -27.33
N MET A 11 3.62 -19.94 -26.83
CA MET A 11 4.65 -19.71 -25.79
C MET A 11 4.27 -20.30 -24.42
N LYS A 12 2.97 -20.50 -24.12
CA LYS A 12 2.55 -21.14 -22.86
C LYS A 12 2.74 -22.65 -22.84
N VAL A 13 2.75 -23.29 -23.98
CA VAL A 13 2.87 -24.78 -24.09
C VAL A 13 4.34 -25.23 -24.03
N GLU A 14 5.29 -24.41 -24.46
CA GLU A 14 6.71 -24.75 -24.37
C GLU A 14 7.33 -24.53 -22.98
N LEU A 15 6.65 -23.80 -22.07
CA LEU A 15 7.12 -23.57 -20.70
C LEU A 15 6.74 -24.68 -19.71
N GLU A 16 5.94 -25.69 -20.12
CA GLU A 16 5.50 -26.78 -19.24
C GLU A 16 6.41 -28.01 -19.24
N THR A 17 7.48 -28.07 -20.04
CA THR A 17 8.30 -29.28 -20.20
C THR A 17 9.67 -29.25 -19.54
N ASP A 18 10.13 -28.11 -18.99
CA ASP A 18 11.37 -28.08 -18.20
C ASP A 18 11.08 -27.55 -16.79
N SER A 19 11.08 -28.44 -15.81
CA SER A 19 10.75 -28.17 -14.41
C SER A 19 11.86 -27.42 -13.65
N VAL A 20 12.35 -26.33 -14.19
CA VAL A 20 13.08 -25.33 -13.42
C VAL A 20 12.02 -24.38 -12.84
N LYS A 21 11.61 -24.64 -11.60
CA LYS A 21 10.73 -23.75 -10.83
C LYS A 21 11.48 -22.44 -10.60
N PHE A 22 11.30 -21.44 -11.48
CA PHE A 22 11.83 -20.11 -11.26
C PHE A 22 11.09 -19.49 -10.07
N ASN A 23 11.82 -19.21 -9.00
CA ASN A 23 11.30 -18.36 -7.94
C ASN A 23 11.10 -16.95 -8.48
N LEU A 24 9.96 -16.34 -8.15
CA LEU A 24 9.68 -14.95 -8.50
C LEU A 24 10.67 -14.00 -7.81
N PHE A 25 11.13 -14.39 -6.61
CA PHE A 25 12.16 -13.68 -5.83
C PHE A 25 13.38 -14.55 -5.62
N ARG A 26 14.57 -13.94 -5.67
CA ARG A 26 15.83 -14.57 -5.26
C ARG A 26 16.20 -14.09 -3.86
N SER A 27 16.41 -15.03 -2.93
CA SER A 27 16.98 -14.72 -1.64
C SER A 27 18.50 -14.55 -1.75
N SER A 28 19.03 -13.57 -1.04
CA SER A 28 20.47 -13.36 -0.89
C SER A 28 21.13 -14.33 0.11
N LEU A 29 20.31 -14.96 0.98
CA LEU A 29 20.76 -15.90 2.01
C LEU A 29 19.91 -17.18 1.96
N PRO A 30 20.51 -18.36 2.22
CA PRO A 30 19.74 -19.58 2.40
C PRO A 30 18.97 -19.53 3.73
N PHE A 31 17.84 -20.25 3.81
CA PHE A 31 17.01 -20.30 5.04
C PHE A 31 17.81 -20.82 6.25
N SER A 32 18.75 -21.72 6.04
CA SER A 32 19.64 -22.25 7.07
C SER A 32 20.58 -21.20 7.72
N ALA A 33 20.70 -20.00 7.13
CA ALA A 33 21.44 -18.89 7.70
C ALA A 33 20.65 -18.08 8.72
N PHE A 34 19.34 -18.37 8.88
CA PHE A 34 18.48 -17.67 9.83
C PHE A 34 18.56 -18.33 11.21
N LYS A 35 18.39 -17.55 12.25
CA LYS A 35 18.22 -18.03 13.62
C LYS A 35 16.74 -18.31 13.86
N LEU A 36 16.42 -19.56 14.00
CA LEU A 36 15.06 -20.04 14.22
C LEU A 36 14.80 -20.22 15.72
N ASN A 37 13.54 -20.14 16.11
CA ASN A 37 13.12 -20.53 17.45
C ASN A 37 13.18 -22.07 17.63
N ASP A 38 12.87 -22.57 18.84
CA ASP A 38 12.93 -24.00 19.17
C ASP A 38 11.99 -24.87 18.31
N ASP A 39 10.96 -24.28 17.72
CA ASP A 39 10.03 -24.95 16.80
C ASP A 39 10.51 -24.93 15.33
N GLY A 40 11.69 -24.41 15.06
CA GLY A 40 12.23 -24.26 13.69
C GLY A 40 11.51 -23.19 12.87
N LEU A 41 10.96 -22.18 13.53
CA LEU A 41 10.20 -21.10 12.91
C LEU A 41 10.93 -19.75 13.07
N ILE A 42 10.75 -18.87 12.06
CA ILE A 42 11.16 -17.48 12.13
C ILE A 42 9.92 -16.57 12.19
N PRO A 43 9.87 -15.59 13.11
CA PRO A 43 8.81 -14.59 13.11
C PRO A 43 8.92 -13.67 11.89
N VAL A 44 7.76 -13.21 11.41
CA VAL A 44 7.63 -12.31 10.26
C VAL A 44 6.74 -11.16 10.67
N ILE A 45 7.33 -9.98 10.75
CA ILE A 45 6.60 -8.72 10.86
C ILE A 45 6.13 -8.34 9.46
N VAL A 46 4.83 -8.11 9.31
CA VAL A 46 4.23 -7.75 8.03
C VAL A 46 3.86 -6.28 8.02
N GLN A 47 4.40 -5.54 7.07
CA GLN A 47 4.24 -4.11 6.93
C GLN A 47 3.60 -3.78 5.57
N ASP A 48 2.65 -2.85 5.55
CA ASP A 48 2.18 -2.27 4.30
C ASP A 48 3.29 -1.44 3.65
N PHE A 49 3.58 -1.71 2.37
CA PHE A 49 4.72 -1.09 1.68
C PHE A 49 4.51 0.41 1.39
N ARG A 50 3.26 0.90 1.33
CA ARG A 50 2.92 2.29 1.04
C ARG A 50 2.87 3.15 2.29
N THR A 51 2.15 2.65 3.31
CA THR A 51 1.85 3.42 4.53
C THR A 51 2.82 3.17 5.66
N ALA A 52 3.71 2.17 5.51
CA ALA A 52 4.59 1.66 6.56
C ALA A 52 3.85 1.16 7.83
N GLU A 53 2.53 0.97 7.75
CA GLU A 53 1.72 0.42 8.84
C GLU A 53 2.09 -1.04 9.10
N ILE A 54 2.27 -1.40 10.36
CA ILE A 54 2.45 -2.79 10.77
C ILE A 54 1.08 -3.49 10.76
N LEU A 55 0.96 -4.51 9.92
CA LEU A 55 -0.32 -5.18 9.68
C LEU A 55 -0.55 -6.37 10.59
N MET A 56 0.47 -7.22 10.76
CA MET A 56 0.37 -8.44 11.57
C MET A 56 1.75 -9.02 11.88
N LEU A 57 1.78 -9.99 12.77
CA LEU A 57 2.92 -10.88 12.98
C LEU A 57 2.48 -12.32 12.69
N ALA A 58 3.32 -13.06 11.97
CA ALA A 58 3.12 -14.48 11.68
C ALA A 58 4.45 -15.23 11.78
N TYR A 59 4.46 -16.50 11.40
CA TYR A 59 5.65 -17.37 11.47
C TYR A 59 5.84 -18.10 10.15
N MET A 60 7.09 -18.36 9.78
CA MET A 60 7.46 -19.21 8.65
C MET A 60 8.39 -20.33 9.08
N ASN A 61 8.21 -21.49 8.49
CA ASN A 61 9.24 -22.51 8.34
C ASN A 61 9.87 -22.40 6.94
N GLU A 62 10.86 -23.21 6.64
CA GLU A 62 11.55 -23.20 5.33
C GLU A 62 10.58 -23.35 4.15
N LYS A 63 9.61 -24.27 4.25
CA LYS A 63 8.62 -24.49 3.18
C LYS A 63 7.74 -23.29 2.92
N ALA A 64 7.32 -22.59 3.97
CA ALA A 64 6.53 -21.35 3.85
C ALA A 64 7.34 -20.24 3.18
N TYR A 65 8.61 -20.09 3.57
CA TYR A 65 9.55 -19.15 2.99
C TYR A 65 9.79 -19.41 1.50
N GLU A 66 10.14 -20.65 1.14
CA GLU A 66 10.34 -21.05 -0.25
C GLU A 66 9.10 -20.84 -1.12
N GLN A 67 7.91 -21.16 -0.59
CA GLN A 67 6.66 -20.94 -1.32
C GLN A 67 6.40 -19.46 -1.51
N THR A 68 6.68 -18.62 -0.51
CA THR A 68 6.57 -17.16 -0.62
C THR A 68 7.49 -16.61 -1.71
N LEU A 69 8.75 -17.06 -1.77
CA LEU A 69 9.70 -16.64 -2.83
C LEU A 69 9.26 -17.09 -4.22
N ARG A 70 8.68 -18.27 -4.32
CA ARG A 70 8.22 -18.83 -5.58
C ARG A 70 6.99 -18.12 -6.15
N GLU A 71 6.02 -17.81 -5.28
CA GLU A 71 4.71 -17.32 -5.70
C GLU A 71 4.55 -15.80 -5.60
N GLY A 72 5.42 -15.14 -4.83
CA GLY A 72 5.31 -13.69 -4.56
C GLY A 72 4.11 -13.32 -3.66
N MET A 73 3.49 -14.31 -3.05
CA MET A 73 2.40 -14.15 -2.11
C MET A 73 2.77 -14.73 -0.75
N MET A 74 2.42 -14.02 0.32
CA MET A 74 2.80 -14.42 1.68
C MET A 74 2.15 -15.75 2.07
N THR A 75 3.00 -16.72 2.32
CA THR A 75 2.65 -18.03 2.88
C THR A 75 3.30 -18.17 4.24
N TYR A 76 2.55 -18.62 5.21
CA TYR A 76 2.96 -18.75 6.60
C TYR A 76 2.86 -20.20 7.09
N TRP A 77 3.44 -20.45 8.25
CA TRP A 77 3.21 -21.66 9.01
C TRP A 77 2.20 -21.41 10.14
N SER A 78 1.08 -22.11 10.11
CA SER A 78 0.08 -22.06 11.18
C SER A 78 0.52 -22.94 12.35
N ARG A 79 0.91 -22.31 13.46
CA ARG A 79 1.33 -23.05 14.68
C ARG A 79 0.22 -23.89 15.29
N SER A 80 -1.02 -23.42 15.23
CA SER A 80 -2.18 -24.15 15.77
C SER A 80 -2.65 -25.30 14.90
N ARG A 81 -2.57 -25.17 13.57
CA ARG A 81 -3.01 -26.19 12.61
C ARG A 81 -1.88 -27.09 12.11
N GLN A 82 -0.62 -26.69 12.37
CA GLN A 82 0.58 -27.39 11.90
C GLN A 82 0.60 -27.60 10.37
N GLU A 83 0.23 -26.58 9.64
CA GLU A 83 0.15 -26.60 8.17
C GLU A 83 0.57 -25.26 7.54
N LEU A 84 0.89 -25.31 6.24
CA LEU A 84 1.11 -24.12 5.43
C LEU A 84 -0.21 -23.36 5.26
N TRP A 85 -0.13 -22.05 5.34
CA TRP A 85 -1.27 -21.16 5.17
C TRP A 85 -0.89 -19.97 4.31
N ARG A 86 -1.42 -19.91 3.09
CA ARG A 86 -1.29 -18.73 2.25
C ARG A 86 -2.34 -17.69 2.65
N LYS A 87 -1.87 -16.48 2.93
CA LYS A 87 -2.74 -15.37 3.30
C LYS A 87 -3.65 -14.99 2.13
N GLY A 88 -4.95 -15.01 2.38
CA GLY A 88 -5.97 -14.63 1.40
C GLY A 88 -6.73 -15.81 0.76
N ASP A 89 -6.27 -17.06 0.85
CA ASP A 89 -6.92 -18.20 0.18
C ASP A 89 -8.40 -18.38 0.56
N THR A 90 -8.75 -18.04 1.80
CA THR A 90 -10.15 -18.14 2.26
C THR A 90 -10.91 -16.82 2.13
N SER A 91 -10.23 -15.68 2.33
CA SER A 91 -10.87 -14.37 2.47
C SER A 91 -10.76 -13.48 1.23
N GLY A 92 -9.92 -13.82 0.26
CA GLY A 92 -9.53 -12.92 -0.84
C GLY A 92 -8.58 -11.78 -0.44
N HIS A 93 -8.23 -11.67 0.86
CA HIS A 93 -7.36 -10.61 1.38
C HIS A 93 -5.89 -11.02 1.28
N TYR A 94 -5.37 -11.03 0.05
CA TYR A 94 -4.00 -11.43 -0.26
C TYR A 94 -2.95 -10.43 0.19
N GLN A 95 -1.72 -10.90 0.33
CA GLN A 95 -0.53 -10.12 0.60
C GLN A 95 0.51 -10.39 -0.49
N TYR A 96 0.70 -9.43 -1.39
CA TYR A 96 1.69 -9.51 -2.46
C TYR A 96 3.02 -8.95 -1.96
N VAL A 97 4.07 -9.75 -2.03
CA VAL A 97 5.42 -9.38 -1.56
C VAL A 97 6.00 -8.27 -2.42
N LYS A 98 6.53 -7.23 -1.77
CA LYS A 98 7.36 -6.20 -2.40
C LYS A 98 8.82 -6.38 -2.02
N SER A 99 9.14 -6.63 -0.74
CA SER A 99 10.46 -7.04 -0.27
C SER A 99 10.35 -7.92 0.97
N LEU A 100 11.41 -8.72 1.18
CA LEU A 100 11.66 -9.45 2.41
C LEU A 100 13.05 -9.02 2.89
N ASP A 101 13.10 -8.43 4.06
CA ASP A 101 14.33 -7.98 4.71
C ASP A 101 14.55 -8.85 5.97
N ILE A 102 15.79 -9.14 6.31
CA ILE A 102 16.16 -9.85 7.54
C ILE A 102 16.83 -8.85 8.49
N ASP A 103 16.56 -8.96 9.78
CA ASP A 103 17.19 -8.10 10.76
C ASP A 103 18.68 -8.40 10.98
N CYS A 104 19.34 -7.61 11.82
CA CYS A 104 20.81 -7.63 11.94
C CYS A 104 21.36 -8.92 12.52
N ASP A 105 20.62 -9.62 13.37
CA ASP A 105 21.01 -10.88 13.99
C ASP A 105 20.30 -12.11 13.41
N ARG A 106 19.48 -11.89 12.36
CA ARG A 106 18.84 -12.90 11.50
C ARG A 106 17.78 -13.76 12.21
N ASP A 107 17.08 -13.20 13.15
CA ASP A 107 16.03 -13.91 13.88
C ASP A 107 14.60 -13.42 13.55
N THR A 108 14.45 -12.35 12.75
CA THR A 108 13.16 -11.77 12.39
C THR A 108 13.14 -11.28 10.93
N ILE A 109 12.11 -11.66 10.17
CA ILE A 109 11.87 -11.15 8.82
C ILE A 109 10.93 -9.96 8.88
N LEU A 110 11.26 -8.87 8.15
CA LEU A 110 10.33 -7.80 7.80
C LEU A 110 9.84 -8.03 6.37
N ALA A 111 8.56 -8.33 6.22
CA ALA A 111 7.90 -8.46 4.92
C ALA A 111 7.15 -7.18 4.58
N LYS A 112 7.58 -6.45 3.55
CA LYS A 112 6.82 -5.33 2.99
C LYS A 112 5.91 -5.86 1.90
N VAL A 113 4.60 -5.63 2.06
CA VAL A 113 3.57 -6.22 1.20
C VAL A 113 2.58 -5.18 0.70
N GLU A 114 1.99 -5.47 -0.45
CA GLU A 114 0.75 -4.85 -0.86
C GLU A 114 -0.41 -5.65 -0.27
N GLN A 115 -1.11 -5.07 0.70
CA GLN A 115 -2.24 -5.70 1.37
C GLN A 115 -3.53 -5.43 0.61
N ILE A 116 -4.22 -6.48 0.19
CA ILE A 116 -5.58 -6.38 -0.33
C ILE A 116 -6.57 -6.57 0.82
N GLY A 117 -7.46 -5.59 1.02
CA GLY A 117 -8.47 -5.64 2.08
C GLY A 117 -7.87 -5.69 3.50
N ALA A 118 -8.53 -6.40 4.40
CA ALA A 118 -8.15 -6.51 5.80
C ALA A 118 -7.05 -7.55 6.06
N ALA A 119 -6.01 -7.18 6.81
CA ALA A 119 -5.02 -8.16 7.25
C ALA A 119 -5.57 -9.05 8.38
N CYS A 120 -6.38 -8.49 9.28
CA CYS A 120 -6.95 -9.21 10.41
C CYS A 120 -8.16 -10.06 9.99
N HIS A 121 -8.29 -11.25 10.59
CA HIS A 121 -9.45 -12.13 10.39
C HIS A 121 -10.76 -11.55 10.95
N THR A 122 -10.68 -10.55 11.83
CA THR A 122 -11.84 -9.81 12.37
C THR A 122 -12.31 -8.67 11.47
N GLY A 123 -11.69 -8.49 10.29
CA GLY A 123 -12.04 -7.44 9.33
C GLY A 123 -11.30 -6.11 9.52
N HIS A 124 -10.45 -5.98 10.53
CA HIS A 124 -9.61 -4.78 10.71
C HIS A 124 -8.42 -4.80 9.73
N ARG A 125 -8.02 -3.61 9.28
CA ARG A 125 -6.87 -3.47 8.38
C ARG A 125 -5.60 -4.05 9.00
N SER A 126 -5.32 -3.76 10.27
CA SER A 126 -4.21 -4.28 11.06
C SER A 126 -4.71 -5.19 12.18
N CYS A 127 -3.88 -6.13 12.62
CA CYS A 127 -4.11 -6.92 13.83
C CYS A 127 -3.86 -6.10 15.11
N PHE A 128 -3.16 -4.97 15.00
CA PHE A 128 -2.77 -4.12 16.14
C PHE A 128 -3.76 -2.98 16.38
N TYR A 129 -5.05 -3.30 16.48
CA TYR A 129 -6.11 -2.32 16.67
C TYR A 129 -6.51 -2.08 18.13
N THR A 130 -5.98 -2.86 19.08
CA THR A 130 -6.23 -2.67 20.52
C THR A 130 -5.04 -1.95 21.14
N ASN A 131 -5.28 -0.74 21.64
CA ASN A 131 -4.25 0.03 22.35
C ASN A 131 -4.11 -0.51 23.79
N LEU A 132 -2.91 -0.86 24.19
CA LEU A 132 -2.59 -1.31 25.55
C LEU A 132 -2.17 -0.15 26.46
N ALA A 133 -1.43 0.83 25.93
CA ALA A 133 -0.97 1.99 26.69
C ALA A 133 -0.49 3.08 25.72
N SER A 134 -0.84 4.32 25.99
CA SER A 134 -0.34 5.47 25.22
C SER A 134 -0.20 6.72 26.09
N LYS A 135 0.70 7.62 25.67
CA LYS A 135 0.57 9.04 26.01
C LYS A 135 -0.60 9.63 25.21
N ALA A 136 -1.11 10.79 25.64
CA ALA A 136 -2.01 11.59 24.81
C ALA A 136 -1.24 12.00 23.52
N TYR A 137 -1.67 11.50 22.38
CA TYR A 137 -1.14 11.86 21.05
C TYR A 137 -2.25 11.66 20.03
N ASP A 138 -2.10 12.31 18.88
CA ASP A 138 -2.97 12.04 17.74
C ASP A 138 -2.61 10.67 17.15
N GLY A 139 -3.51 9.70 17.29
CA GLY A 139 -3.29 8.32 16.84
C GLY A 139 -3.48 8.13 15.32
N ARG A 140 -3.79 9.17 14.56
CA ARG A 140 -3.90 9.08 13.10
C ARG A 140 -2.52 8.85 12.50
N ASN A 141 -2.44 7.92 11.56
CA ASN A 141 -1.23 7.74 10.77
C ASN A 141 -1.13 8.87 9.72
N PRO A 142 -0.18 9.80 9.83
CA PRO A 142 -0.08 10.91 8.88
C PRO A 142 0.20 10.44 7.45
N MET A 143 0.75 9.24 7.26
CA MET A 143 1.02 8.68 5.94
C MET A 143 -0.26 8.26 5.19
N THR A 144 -1.37 8.04 5.89
CA THR A 144 -2.64 7.65 5.26
C THR A 144 -3.56 8.83 4.95
N VAL A 145 -3.30 10.02 5.49
CA VAL A 145 -4.22 11.17 5.39
C VAL A 145 -4.56 11.52 3.93
N PHE A 146 -3.57 11.53 3.05
CA PHE A 146 -3.81 11.85 1.64
C PHE A 146 -4.64 10.77 0.93
N ASP A 147 -4.37 9.50 1.22
CA ASP A 147 -5.14 8.38 0.66
C ASP A 147 -6.58 8.38 1.19
N ASP A 148 -6.79 8.68 2.48
CA ASP A 148 -8.11 8.73 3.12
C ASP A 148 -8.97 9.88 2.55
N VAL A 149 -8.37 11.07 2.36
CA VAL A 149 -9.06 12.22 1.74
C VAL A 149 -9.36 11.93 0.27
N MET A 150 -8.41 11.37 -0.48
CA MET A 150 -8.64 11.00 -1.89
C MET A 150 -9.75 9.95 -2.01
N ALA A 151 -9.76 8.93 -1.17
CA ALA A 151 -10.81 7.91 -1.15
C ALA A 151 -12.19 8.54 -0.92
N THR A 152 -12.28 9.52 0.00
CA THR A 152 -13.52 10.26 0.26
C THR A 152 -13.96 11.08 -0.97
N ILE A 153 -13.02 11.75 -1.65
CA ILE A 153 -13.30 12.52 -2.87
C ILE A 153 -13.83 11.62 -3.99
N LEU A 154 -13.17 10.47 -4.21
CA LEU A 154 -13.58 9.50 -5.22
C LEU A 154 -14.95 8.89 -4.90
N GLU A 155 -15.20 8.57 -3.63
CA GLU A 155 -16.50 8.06 -3.19
C GLU A 155 -17.61 9.08 -3.44
N ARG A 156 -17.35 10.38 -3.21
CA ARG A 156 -18.32 11.45 -3.53
C ARG A 156 -18.54 11.61 -5.04
N LYS A 157 -17.53 11.37 -5.87
CA LYS A 157 -17.67 11.40 -7.33
C LYS A 157 -18.55 10.26 -7.83
N GLU A 158 -18.37 9.05 -7.29
CA GLU A 158 -19.14 7.86 -7.67
C GLU A 158 -20.54 7.83 -7.06
N ASN A 159 -20.67 8.26 -5.81
CA ASN A 159 -21.91 8.25 -5.02
C ASN A 159 -22.24 9.67 -4.52
N PRO A 160 -22.83 10.52 -5.36
CA PRO A 160 -23.15 11.90 -4.99
C PRO A 160 -24.03 12.00 -3.76
N LYS A 161 -23.67 12.92 -2.85
CA LYS A 161 -24.40 13.20 -1.63
C LYS A 161 -24.92 14.63 -1.62
N GLU A 162 -26.21 14.82 -1.32
CA GLU A 162 -26.82 16.15 -1.22
C GLU A 162 -26.09 17.02 -0.20
N GLY A 163 -25.85 18.27 -0.55
CA GLY A 163 -25.13 19.24 0.28
C GLY A 163 -23.61 19.05 0.33
N SER A 164 -23.06 18.11 -0.42
CA SER A 164 -21.61 17.90 -0.48
C SER A 164 -20.92 18.99 -1.31
N TYR A 165 -19.95 19.67 -0.72
CA TYR A 165 -19.10 20.63 -1.44
C TYR A 165 -18.27 19.96 -2.55
N THR A 166 -17.77 18.74 -2.32
CA THR A 166 -17.07 17.96 -3.33
C THR A 166 -17.94 17.73 -4.57
N ASN A 167 -19.20 17.33 -4.37
CA ASN A 167 -20.15 17.13 -5.47
C ASN A 167 -20.45 18.45 -6.20
N TYR A 168 -20.63 19.54 -5.47
CA TYR A 168 -20.78 20.86 -6.08
C TYR A 168 -19.61 21.20 -7.02
N LEU A 169 -18.37 20.90 -6.64
CA LEU A 169 -17.21 21.14 -7.49
C LEU A 169 -17.25 20.29 -8.78
N PHE A 170 -17.60 19.03 -8.68
CA PHE A 170 -17.74 18.15 -9.85
C PHE A 170 -18.90 18.60 -10.75
N ASP A 171 -20.04 18.98 -10.18
CA ASP A 171 -21.20 19.45 -10.92
C ASP A 171 -20.93 20.77 -11.69
N GLN A 172 -20.11 21.65 -11.11
CA GLN A 172 -19.71 22.89 -11.75
C GLN A 172 -18.59 22.69 -12.80
N GLY A 173 -17.95 21.51 -12.79
CA GLY A 173 -16.98 21.08 -13.78
C GLY A 173 -15.59 21.68 -13.61
N ILE A 174 -14.74 21.34 -14.59
CA ILE A 174 -13.30 21.59 -14.54
C ILE A 174 -12.92 23.06 -14.34
N ASP A 175 -13.66 24.00 -14.94
CA ASP A 175 -13.33 25.43 -14.85
C ASP A 175 -13.50 25.95 -13.42
N LYS A 176 -14.51 25.45 -12.69
CA LYS A 176 -14.70 25.78 -11.28
C LYS A 176 -13.60 25.18 -10.40
N ILE A 177 -13.22 23.96 -10.67
CA ILE A 177 -12.11 23.29 -9.94
C ILE A 177 -10.80 24.06 -10.16
N LEU A 178 -10.46 24.40 -11.41
CA LEU A 178 -9.24 25.16 -11.74
C LEU A 178 -9.27 26.57 -11.14
N LYS A 179 -10.44 27.24 -11.14
CA LYS A 179 -10.62 28.52 -10.46
C LYS A 179 -10.25 28.41 -8.98
N LYS A 180 -10.77 27.39 -8.27
CA LYS A 180 -10.44 27.19 -6.85
C LYS A 180 -8.96 26.90 -6.63
N VAL A 181 -8.33 26.05 -7.42
CA VAL A 181 -6.88 25.80 -7.35
C VAL A 181 -6.09 27.12 -7.47
N GLY A 182 -6.48 28.00 -8.40
CA GLY A 182 -5.82 29.30 -8.58
C GLY A 182 -6.07 30.28 -7.43
N GLU A 183 -7.29 30.30 -6.87
CA GLU A 183 -7.65 31.10 -5.69
C GLU A 183 -6.77 30.70 -4.48
N GLU A 184 -6.76 29.41 -4.11
CA GLU A 184 -5.99 28.91 -2.96
C GLU A 184 -4.46 29.11 -3.15
N ALA A 185 -3.95 28.97 -4.38
CA ALA A 185 -2.55 29.28 -4.65
C ALA A 185 -2.21 30.75 -4.40
N ALA A 186 -3.11 31.67 -4.75
CA ALA A 186 -2.95 33.10 -4.47
C ALA A 186 -3.04 33.41 -2.97
N GLU A 187 -3.97 32.75 -2.27
CA GLU A 187 -4.16 32.91 -0.81
C GLU A 187 -2.94 32.40 -0.02
N ILE A 188 -2.28 31.31 -0.44
CA ILE A 188 -0.99 30.89 0.11
C ILE A 188 0.07 31.99 -0.01
N ILE A 189 0.14 32.66 -1.17
CA ILE A 189 1.14 33.73 -1.41
C ILE A 189 0.87 34.93 -0.47
N ILE A 190 -0.39 35.27 -0.24
CA ILE A 190 -0.81 36.36 0.65
C ILE A 190 -0.51 35.98 2.09
N ALA A 191 -0.97 34.80 2.54
CA ALA A 191 -0.77 34.30 3.88
C ALA A 191 0.71 34.17 4.25
N ALA A 192 1.56 33.77 3.31
CA ALA A 192 3.01 33.67 3.52
C ALA A 192 3.72 35.01 3.79
N LYS A 193 3.05 36.15 3.58
CA LYS A 193 3.56 37.46 3.93
C LYS A 193 3.20 37.88 5.36
N ASN A 194 2.23 37.19 5.97
CA ASN A 194 1.82 37.43 7.34
C ASN A 194 2.73 36.67 8.32
N PRO A 195 2.95 37.18 9.53
CA PRO A 195 3.76 36.51 10.54
C PRO A 195 3.09 35.26 11.14
N ASP A 196 1.76 35.09 10.93
CA ASP A 196 1.00 33.95 11.44
C ASP A 196 1.13 32.74 10.51
N SER A 197 1.81 31.69 11.02
CA SER A 197 1.99 30.43 10.30
C SER A 197 0.71 29.60 10.18
N ASP A 198 -0.32 29.87 10.99
CA ASP A 198 -1.58 29.13 10.96
C ASP A 198 -2.39 29.47 9.70
N GLU A 199 -2.38 30.72 9.24
CA GLU A 199 -3.00 31.10 7.97
C GLU A 199 -2.39 30.29 6.80
N VAL A 200 -1.07 30.27 6.70
CA VAL A 200 -0.36 29.52 5.64
C VAL A 200 -0.74 28.03 5.67
N LYS A 201 -0.86 27.46 6.86
CA LYS A 201 -1.26 26.06 7.04
C LYS A 201 -2.69 25.81 6.48
N TYR A 202 -3.64 26.68 6.77
CA TYR A 202 -5.01 26.56 6.28
C TYR A 202 -5.07 26.63 4.75
N GLU A 203 -4.43 27.65 4.17
CA GLU A 203 -4.43 27.83 2.72
C GLU A 203 -3.74 26.67 1.97
N ILE A 204 -2.64 26.13 2.55
CA ILE A 204 -2.00 24.91 1.99
C ILE A 204 -2.95 23.70 2.06
N CYS A 205 -3.71 23.54 3.14
CA CYS A 205 -4.68 22.44 3.24
C CYS A 205 -5.80 22.57 2.19
N ASP A 206 -6.32 23.77 2.00
CA ASP A 206 -7.38 24.04 1.01
C ASP A 206 -6.86 23.86 -0.42
N PHE A 207 -5.64 24.32 -0.70
CA PHE A 207 -4.97 24.07 -1.97
C PHE A 207 -4.81 22.58 -2.25
N LEU A 208 -4.29 21.81 -1.28
CA LEU A 208 -4.11 20.36 -1.42
C LEU A 208 -5.45 19.65 -1.64
N TYR A 209 -6.50 20.06 -0.94
CA TYR A 209 -7.84 19.50 -1.14
C TYR A 209 -8.36 19.75 -2.57
N HIS A 210 -8.29 20.98 -3.08
CA HIS A 210 -8.72 21.31 -4.44
C HIS A 210 -7.83 20.65 -5.51
N MET A 211 -6.54 20.48 -5.24
CA MET A 211 -5.65 19.68 -6.09
C MET A 211 -6.06 18.22 -6.14
N MET A 212 -6.48 17.62 -5.02
CA MET A 212 -6.98 16.24 -5.01
C MET A 212 -8.31 16.09 -5.76
N VAL A 213 -9.20 17.09 -5.71
CA VAL A 213 -10.41 17.11 -6.55
C VAL A 213 -10.04 17.18 -8.05
N LEU A 214 -9.07 18.02 -8.41
CA LEU A 214 -8.55 18.08 -9.77
C LEU A 214 -7.92 16.74 -10.21
N MET A 215 -7.14 16.11 -9.35
CA MET A 215 -6.55 14.79 -9.60
C MET A 215 -7.64 13.74 -9.85
N ALA A 216 -8.69 13.72 -9.03
CA ALA A 216 -9.83 12.81 -9.21
C ALA A 216 -10.57 13.09 -10.52
N GLU A 217 -10.72 14.36 -10.93
CA GLU A 217 -11.34 14.75 -12.19
C GLU A 217 -10.51 14.32 -13.42
N ARG A 218 -9.18 14.30 -13.28
CA ARG A 218 -8.22 13.94 -14.34
C ARG A 218 -7.70 12.52 -14.25
N GLU A 219 -8.23 11.70 -13.33
CA GLU A 219 -7.82 10.30 -13.10
C GLU A 219 -6.32 10.15 -12.79
N VAL A 220 -5.74 11.14 -12.11
CA VAL A 220 -4.34 11.13 -11.66
C VAL A 220 -4.30 10.68 -10.20
N SER A 221 -3.48 9.68 -9.89
CA SER A 221 -3.31 9.15 -8.54
C SER A 221 -2.11 9.74 -7.81
N TRP A 222 -2.08 9.62 -6.47
CA TRP A 222 -0.88 9.92 -5.68
C TRP A 222 0.32 9.07 -6.10
N LYS A 223 0.08 7.84 -6.57
CA LYS A 223 1.14 6.97 -7.10
C LYS A 223 1.82 7.59 -8.32
N ASP A 224 1.04 8.22 -9.22
CA ASP A 224 1.58 8.87 -10.41
C ASP A 224 2.41 10.10 -10.02
N ILE A 225 1.88 10.93 -9.10
CA ILE A 225 2.57 12.13 -8.62
C ILE A 225 3.87 11.78 -7.90
N THR A 226 3.83 10.82 -6.97
CA THR A 226 5.02 10.44 -6.19
C THR A 226 6.07 9.76 -7.04
N LYS A 227 5.68 8.99 -8.06
CA LYS A 227 6.59 8.40 -9.03
C LYS A 227 7.32 9.49 -9.81
N GLU A 228 6.59 10.43 -10.38
CA GLU A 228 7.17 11.55 -11.14
C GLU A 228 8.11 12.41 -10.28
N LEU A 229 7.73 12.68 -9.03
CA LEU A 229 8.60 13.42 -8.11
C LEU A 229 9.89 12.67 -7.78
N ALA A 230 9.79 11.35 -7.58
CA ALA A 230 10.97 10.51 -7.29
C ALA A 230 11.93 10.42 -8.48
N GLU A 231 11.43 10.45 -9.71
CA GLU A 231 12.25 10.44 -10.93
C GLU A 231 13.01 11.77 -11.16
N ARG A 232 12.63 12.85 -10.49
CA ARG A 232 13.28 14.17 -10.56
C ARG A 232 14.41 14.35 -9.52
N HIS A 233 14.58 13.40 -8.62
CA HIS A 233 15.60 13.36 -7.57
C HIS A 233 16.54 12.17 -7.75
#